data_dcb6587e6e56dba02ab88619a5f5d40b
#
_entry.id   dcb6587e6e56dba02ab88619a5f5d40b
#
_cell.length_a   1.000
_cell.length_b   1.000
_cell.length_c   1.000
_cell.angle_alpha   90.00
_cell.angle_beta   90.00
_cell.angle_gamma   90.00
#
_symmetry.space_group_name_H-M   'P 1'
#
loop_
_entity.id
_entity.type
_entity.pdbx_description
1 polymer ?
#
loop_
_entity_poly.entity_id
_entity_poly.type
_entity_poly.pdbx_seq_one_letter_code
_entity_poly.pdbx_strand_id
1 'polypeptide(L)'
;MAKTIQMRTPQQEKEARLVDGMYNKDKKMQSELYAYCSRYFWANYRGVFFAEEESVTEIFQNTFIAMWENIERRKIYVSEGRVMGKNNEPLSGSILTYFMGIARIKYLEWVREHPSYADPETEMGRKIKEEGFDAQQYINMLYDSEDNKMLDIIAEVISHMSERCCEILSKFYYEEKDLDTILFEIPTIGSKNALKTKKHKCMESLRTSAKNIYYNYLNS
;
A
#
# COMPACT_ATOMS: atom_id res chain seq x y z
N MET A 1 -31.76 8.04 -11.17
CA MET A 1 -30.36 8.17 -11.59
C MET A 1 -29.77 6.78 -11.73
N ALA A 2 -29.35 6.40 -12.93
CA ALA A 2 -28.77 5.07 -13.17
C ALA A 2 -27.39 5.02 -12.51
N LYS A 3 -27.19 4.10 -11.55
CA LYS A 3 -25.86 3.79 -11.01
C LYS A 3 -25.03 3.22 -12.16
N THR A 4 -24.00 3.92 -12.59
CA THR A 4 -23.01 3.38 -13.53
C THR A 4 -22.38 2.17 -12.89
N ILE A 5 -22.64 0.99 -13.42
CA ILE A 5 -22.01 -0.26 -12.98
C ILE A 5 -20.57 -0.20 -13.46
N GLN A 6 -19.68 0.23 -12.59
CA GLN A 6 -18.24 0.14 -12.86
C GLN A 6 -17.84 -1.33 -12.92
N MET A 7 -17.43 -1.80 -14.10
CA MET A 7 -16.97 -3.19 -14.28
C MET A 7 -15.78 -3.47 -13.35
N ARG A 8 -15.83 -4.59 -12.66
CA ARG A 8 -14.77 -5.05 -11.76
C ARG A 8 -13.60 -5.59 -12.58
N THR A 9 -12.40 -5.39 -12.10
CA THR A 9 -11.23 -6.04 -12.67
C THR A 9 -11.16 -7.50 -12.18
N PRO A 10 -10.55 -8.42 -12.95
CA PRO A 10 -10.33 -9.80 -12.52
C PRO A 10 -9.58 -9.89 -11.16
N GLN A 11 -8.70 -8.94 -10.90
CA GLN A 11 -7.99 -8.83 -9.62
C GLN A 11 -8.93 -8.48 -8.47
N GLN A 12 -9.80 -7.49 -8.63
CA GLN A 12 -10.78 -7.12 -7.61
C GLN A 12 -11.73 -8.28 -7.27
N GLU A 13 -12.14 -9.06 -8.28
CA GLU A 13 -12.97 -10.25 -8.07
C GLU A 13 -12.22 -11.35 -7.32
N LYS A 14 -10.95 -11.56 -7.66
CA LYS A 14 -10.09 -12.51 -6.95
C LYS A 14 -9.91 -12.10 -5.49
N GLU A 15 -9.58 -10.85 -5.23
CA GLU A 15 -9.35 -10.33 -3.89
C GLU A 15 -10.63 -10.41 -3.03
N ALA A 16 -11.78 -10.05 -3.59
CA ALA A 16 -13.05 -10.19 -2.91
C ALA A 16 -13.34 -11.65 -2.52
N ARG A 17 -13.11 -12.61 -3.46
CA ARG A 17 -13.27 -14.04 -3.18
C ARG A 17 -12.34 -14.51 -2.05
N LEU A 18 -11.09 -14.06 -2.04
CA LEU A 18 -10.11 -14.44 -1.01
C LEU A 18 -10.48 -13.90 0.37
N VAL A 19 -10.90 -12.63 0.45
CA VAL A 19 -11.33 -12.00 1.71
C VAL A 19 -12.61 -12.65 2.24
N ASP A 20 -13.59 -12.91 1.39
CA ASP A 20 -14.82 -13.58 1.78
C ASP A 20 -14.57 -15.03 2.25
N GLY A 21 -13.73 -15.77 1.52
CA GLY A 21 -13.33 -17.12 1.91
C GLY A 21 -12.55 -17.15 3.23
N MET A 22 -11.70 -16.13 3.49
CA MET A 22 -11.01 -15.98 4.76
C MET A 22 -11.99 -15.78 5.92
N TYR A 23 -12.98 -14.89 5.75
CA TYR A 23 -14.03 -14.65 6.73
C TYR A 23 -14.86 -15.91 7.00
N ASN A 24 -15.24 -16.64 5.96
CA ASN A 24 -16.03 -17.88 6.04
C ASN A 24 -15.21 -19.10 6.49
N LYS A 25 -13.94 -18.92 6.88
CA LYS A 25 -13.03 -19.98 7.36
C LYS A 25 -12.79 -21.10 6.35
N ASP A 26 -12.88 -20.79 5.03
CA ASP A 26 -12.51 -21.71 3.98
C ASP A 26 -10.99 -21.91 3.96
N LYS A 27 -10.55 -23.12 4.33
CA LYS A 27 -9.13 -23.45 4.45
C LYS A 27 -8.35 -23.26 3.14
N LYS A 28 -9.00 -23.52 2.00
CA LYS A 28 -8.38 -23.34 0.69
C LYS A 28 -8.16 -21.86 0.40
N MET A 29 -9.16 -21.04 0.65
CA MET A 29 -9.06 -19.58 0.46
C MET A 29 -8.09 -18.95 1.45
N GLN A 30 -8.04 -19.41 2.69
CA GLN A 30 -7.05 -19.00 3.68
C GLN A 30 -5.62 -19.24 3.19
N SER A 31 -5.36 -20.46 2.70
CA SER A 31 -4.05 -20.83 2.16
C SER A 31 -3.71 -20.04 0.89
N GLU A 32 -4.70 -19.79 0.02
CA GLU A 32 -4.51 -19.02 -1.20
C GLU A 32 -4.22 -17.54 -0.88
N LEU A 33 -4.93 -16.93 0.08
CA LEU A 33 -4.68 -15.56 0.53
C LEU A 33 -3.29 -15.42 1.16
N TYR A 34 -2.91 -16.39 2.03
CA TYR A 34 -1.57 -16.41 2.62
C TYR A 34 -0.48 -16.46 1.54
N ALA A 35 -0.61 -17.38 0.58
CA ALA A 35 0.35 -17.51 -0.51
C ALA A 35 0.37 -16.29 -1.44
N TYR A 36 -0.77 -15.60 -1.62
CA TYR A 36 -0.89 -14.38 -2.40
C TYR A 36 -0.14 -13.22 -1.74
N CYS A 37 -0.38 -12.99 -0.44
CA CYS A 37 0.34 -11.99 0.34
C CYS A 37 1.83 -12.31 0.46
N SER A 38 2.18 -13.57 0.72
CA SER A 38 3.56 -14.02 0.87
C SER A 38 4.39 -13.74 -0.39
N ARG A 39 3.90 -14.14 -1.56
CA ARG A 39 4.61 -13.87 -2.82
C ARG A 39 4.88 -12.39 -3.03
N TYR A 40 3.90 -11.55 -2.78
CA TYR A 40 4.03 -10.11 -2.96
C TYR A 40 5.00 -9.51 -1.95
N PHE A 41 4.88 -9.90 -0.69
CA PHE A 41 5.74 -9.43 0.39
C PHE A 41 7.21 -9.76 0.10
N TRP A 42 7.52 -11.03 -0.17
CA TRP A 42 8.91 -11.46 -0.41
C TRP A 42 9.52 -10.87 -1.70
N ALA A 43 8.70 -10.55 -2.69
CA ALA A 43 9.15 -9.84 -3.88
C ALA A 43 9.50 -8.36 -3.63
N ASN A 44 8.91 -7.73 -2.58
CA ASN A 44 8.98 -6.29 -2.39
C ASN A 44 9.63 -5.84 -1.08
N TYR A 45 9.85 -6.74 -0.10
CA TYR A 45 10.30 -6.36 1.24
C TYR A 45 11.68 -5.72 1.29
N ARG A 46 12.62 -6.19 0.47
CA ARG A 46 14.02 -5.72 0.47
C ARG A 46 14.19 -4.23 0.16
N GLY A 47 13.22 -3.61 -0.48
CA GLY A 47 13.21 -2.17 -0.73
C GLY A 47 12.52 -1.35 0.36
N VAL A 48 11.95 -2.02 1.38
CA VAL A 48 11.10 -1.37 2.39
C VAL A 48 11.57 -1.68 3.81
N PHE A 49 12.05 -2.89 4.06
CA PHE A 49 12.45 -3.37 5.39
C PHE A 49 13.92 -3.69 5.44
N PHE A 50 14.63 -3.08 6.37
CA PHE A 50 16.05 -3.29 6.61
C PHE A 50 16.21 -4.03 7.94
N ALA A 51 16.05 -5.35 7.88
CA ALA A 51 16.19 -6.24 9.03
C ALA A 51 16.73 -7.59 8.55
N GLU A 52 17.18 -8.41 9.49
CA GLU A 52 17.57 -9.78 9.22
C GLU A 52 16.36 -10.61 8.78
N GLU A 53 16.59 -11.65 7.99
CA GLU A 53 15.53 -12.46 7.35
C GLU A 53 14.58 -13.09 8.39
N GLU A 54 15.08 -13.45 9.57
CA GLU A 54 14.27 -13.97 10.67
C GLU A 54 13.27 -12.90 11.18
N SER A 55 13.76 -11.69 11.40
CA SER A 55 12.93 -10.55 11.83
C SER A 55 11.90 -10.18 10.77
N VAL A 56 12.30 -10.19 9.49
CA VAL A 56 11.36 -9.94 8.37
C VAL A 56 10.29 -11.03 8.31
N THR A 57 10.64 -12.28 8.61
CA THR A 57 9.66 -13.39 8.67
C THR A 57 8.66 -13.17 9.80
N GLU A 58 9.11 -12.73 10.97
CA GLU A 58 8.25 -12.38 12.09
C GLU A 58 7.31 -11.21 11.74
N ILE A 59 7.84 -10.16 11.13
CA ILE A 59 7.05 -9.02 10.65
C ILE A 59 5.97 -9.49 9.67
N PHE A 60 6.30 -10.36 8.73
CA PHE A 60 5.32 -10.93 7.80
C PHE A 60 4.21 -11.69 8.53
N GLN A 61 4.56 -12.57 9.48
CA GLN A 61 3.59 -13.36 10.23
C GLN A 61 2.66 -12.46 11.06
N ASN A 62 3.21 -11.49 11.79
CA ASN A 62 2.45 -10.52 12.57
C ASN A 62 1.54 -9.67 11.69
N THR A 63 1.99 -9.32 10.49
CA THR A 63 1.19 -8.61 9.49
C THR A 63 -0.01 -9.45 9.03
N PHE A 64 0.23 -10.73 8.72
CA PHE A 64 -0.84 -11.61 8.27
C PHE A 64 -1.88 -11.85 9.36
N ILE A 65 -1.45 -12.03 10.61
CA ILE A 65 -2.34 -12.15 11.76
C ILE A 65 -3.19 -10.88 11.93
N ALA A 66 -2.58 -9.70 11.85
CA ALA A 66 -3.31 -8.43 11.98
C ALA A 66 -4.33 -8.23 10.84
N MET A 67 -3.98 -8.59 9.60
CA MET A 67 -4.92 -8.56 8.48
C MET A 67 -6.07 -9.56 8.69
N TRP A 68 -5.78 -10.77 9.15
CA TRP A 68 -6.79 -11.77 9.48
C TRP A 68 -7.78 -11.24 10.52
N GLU A 69 -7.27 -10.71 11.64
CA GLU A 69 -8.12 -10.11 12.66
C GLU A 69 -8.99 -8.97 12.12
N ASN A 70 -8.45 -8.15 11.22
CA ASN A 70 -9.22 -7.07 10.60
C ASN A 70 -10.35 -7.61 9.71
N ILE A 71 -10.16 -8.75 9.05
CA ILE A 71 -11.22 -9.45 8.30
C ILE A 71 -12.26 -10.05 9.26
N GLU A 72 -11.82 -10.75 10.32
CA GLU A 72 -12.75 -11.35 11.29
C GLU A 72 -13.61 -10.30 12.00
N ARG A 73 -13.02 -9.16 12.36
CA ARG A 73 -13.71 -8.03 13.00
C ARG A 73 -14.51 -7.17 12.01
N ARG A 74 -14.57 -7.56 10.74
CA ARG A 74 -15.23 -6.82 9.65
C ARG A 74 -14.77 -5.37 9.47
N LYS A 75 -13.53 -5.07 9.85
CA LYS A 75 -12.88 -3.80 9.45
C LYS A 75 -12.58 -3.79 7.96
N ILE A 76 -12.34 -4.99 7.41
CA ILE A 76 -12.30 -5.27 5.98
C ILE A 76 -13.30 -6.39 5.72
N TYR A 77 -14.14 -6.23 4.72
CA TYR A 77 -15.17 -7.20 4.38
C TYR A 77 -15.56 -7.05 2.90
N VAL A 78 -16.34 -7.99 2.40
CA VAL A 78 -16.84 -7.94 1.03
C VAL A 78 -18.29 -7.48 1.02
N SER A 79 -18.58 -6.49 0.17
CA SER A 79 -19.95 -6.07 -0.15
C SER A 79 -20.05 -5.83 -1.66
N GLU A 80 -21.14 -6.30 -2.24
CA GLU A 80 -21.39 -6.20 -3.69
C GLU A 80 -20.19 -6.67 -4.55
N GLY A 81 -19.42 -7.68 -4.05
CA GLY A 81 -18.25 -8.26 -4.73
C GLY A 81 -17.03 -7.31 -4.75
N ARG A 82 -16.96 -6.34 -3.87
CA ARG A 82 -15.79 -5.47 -3.65
C ARG A 82 -15.30 -5.60 -2.23
N VAL A 83 -14.00 -5.47 -2.05
CA VAL A 83 -13.41 -5.37 -0.72
C VAL A 83 -13.66 -3.98 -0.19
N MET A 84 -14.32 -3.90 0.95
CA MET A 84 -14.70 -2.67 1.64
C MET A 84 -13.79 -2.44 2.84
N GLY A 85 -13.51 -1.19 3.12
CA GLY A 85 -12.78 -0.76 4.32
C GLY A 85 -13.70 -0.27 5.44
N LYS A 86 -13.10 0.38 6.43
CA LYS A 86 -13.73 0.80 7.69
C LYS A 86 -14.99 1.68 7.52
N ASN A 87 -15.03 2.55 6.52
CA ASN A 87 -16.13 3.54 6.34
C ASN A 87 -17.19 3.08 5.34
N ASN A 88 -17.32 1.78 5.11
CA ASN A 88 -18.21 1.21 4.08
C ASN A 88 -17.86 1.69 2.66
N GLU A 89 -16.61 2.09 2.44
CA GLU A 89 -16.10 2.46 1.13
C GLU A 89 -15.22 1.35 0.57
N PRO A 90 -15.17 1.19 -0.76
CA PRO A 90 -14.21 0.28 -1.39
C PRO A 90 -12.79 0.64 -0.98
N LEU A 91 -11.92 -0.36 -0.76
CA LEU A 91 -10.50 -0.11 -0.58
C LEU A 91 -9.97 0.73 -1.76
N SER A 92 -9.25 1.80 -1.43
CA SER A 92 -8.62 2.69 -2.42
C SER A 92 -7.50 2.03 -3.22
N GLY A 93 -7.02 0.88 -2.75
CA GLY A 93 -5.98 0.07 -3.38
C GLY A 93 -6.29 -1.43 -3.29
N SER A 94 -5.33 -2.26 -3.71
CA SER A 94 -5.44 -3.71 -3.60
C SER A 94 -5.33 -4.19 -2.15
N ILE A 95 -5.79 -5.40 -1.88
CA ILE A 95 -5.56 -6.06 -0.57
C ILE A 95 -4.05 -6.21 -0.29
N LEU A 96 -3.21 -6.31 -1.32
CA LEU A 96 -1.76 -6.34 -1.18
C LEU A 96 -1.19 -5.00 -0.72
N THR A 97 -1.71 -3.89 -1.25
CA THR A 97 -1.34 -2.53 -0.79
C THR A 97 -1.72 -2.35 0.67
N TYR A 98 -2.91 -2.79 1.06
CA TYR A 98 -3.35 -2.77 2.46
C TYR A 98 -2.46 -3.64 3.35
N PHE A 99 -2.12 -4.85 2.90
CA PHE A 99 -1.21 -5.76 3.59
C PHE A 99 0.17 -5.12 3.83
N MET A 100 0.76 -4.50 2.80
CA MET A 100 2.04 -3.81 2.93
C MET A 100 1.98 -2.58 3.84
N GLY A 101 0.83 -1.92 3.91
CA GLY A 101 0.59 -0.86 4.89
C GLY A 101 0.69 -1.38 6.33
N ILE A 102 0.03 -2.50 6.64
CA ILE A 102 0.16 -3.14 7.96
C ILE A 102 1.60 -3.60 8.20
N ALA A 103 2.27 -4.17 7.19
CA ALA A 103 3.65 -4.64 7.31
C ALA A 103 4.61 -3.51 7.69
N ARG A 104 4.42 -2.32 7.13
CA ARG A 104 5.20 -1.13 7.51
C ARG A 104 5.02 -0.76 8.97
N ILE A 105 3.79 -0.82 9.48
CA ILE A 105 3.51 -0.55 10.90
C ILE A 105 4.22 -1.58 11.77
N LYS A 106 4.09 -2.87 11.45
CA LYS A 106 4.75 -3.95 12.20
C LYS A 106 6.27 -3.84 12.17
N TYR A 107 6.84 -3.41 11.05
CA TYR A 107 8.26 -3.11 10.96
C TYR A 107 8.67 -1.95 11.87
N LEU A 108 7.89 -0.89 11.95
CA LEU A 108 8.19 0.25 12.82
C LEU A 108 8.02 -0.08 14.31
N GLU A 109 7.04 -0.91 14.66
CA GLU A 109 6.90 -1.47 16.00
C GLU A 109 8.18 -2.26 16.36
N TRP A 110 8.62 -3.12 15.44
CA TRP A 110 9.85 -3.90 15.61
C TRP A 110 11.10 -3.00 15.77
N VAL A 111 11.27 -1.96 14.93
CA VAL A 111 12.39 -1.00 15.05
C VAL A 111 12.40 -0.31 16.40
N ARG A 112 11.25 0.04 16.97
CA ARG A 112 11.17 0.64 18.30
C ARG A 112 11.62 -0.30 19.42
N GLU A 113 11.32 -1.58 19.26
CA GLU A 113 11.74 -2.63 20.20
C GLU A 113 13.24 -2.96 20.07
N HIS A 114 13.84 -2.60 18.95
CA HIS A 114 15.25 -2.83 18.63
C HIS A 114 16.00 -1.52 18.34
N PRO A 115 16.26 -0.67 19.37
CA PRO A 115 16.81 0.68 19.18
C PRO A 115 18.17 0.73 18.48
N SER A 116 18.96 -0.34 18.53
CA SER A 116 20.24 -0.45 17.83
C SER A 116 20.10 -0.37 16.30
N TYR A 117 18.96 -0.71 15.75
CA TYR A 117 18.66 -0.57 14.32
C TYR A 117 18.20 0.86 13.95
N ALA A 118 17.75 1.64 14.93
CA ALA A 118 17.34 3.03 14.74
C ALA A 118 18.48 4.04 14.95
N ASP A 119 19.71 3.57 15.18
CA ASP A 119 20.87 4.44 15.37
C ASP A 119 21.06 5.35 14.14
N PRO A 120 21.06 6.68 14.31
CA PRO A 120 21.26 7.63 13.22
C PRO A 120 22.58 7.47 12.45
N GLU A 121 23.56 6.79 13.03
CA GLU A 121 24.83 6.50 12.37
C GLU A 121 24.75 5.30 11.43
N THR A 122 23.73 4.45 11.56
CA THR A 122 23.49 3.35 10.63
C THR A 122 22.84 3.85 9.34
N GLU A 123 23.06 3.13 8.24
CA GLU A 123 22.41 3.42 6.95
C GLU A 123 20.88 3.40 7.08
N MET A 124 20.34 2.58 7.97
CA MET A 124 18.93 2.46 8.28
C MET A 124 18.41 3.68 9.05
N GLY A 125 19.08 4.08 10.13
CA GLY A 125 18.68 5.24 10.92
C GLY A 125 18.67 6.52 10.07
N ARG A 126 19.62 6.66 9.13
CA ARG A 126 19.62 7.73 8.15
C ARG A 126 18.42 7.68 7.22
N LYS A 127 18.08 6.52 6.67
CA LYS A 127 16.91 6.35 5.78
C LYS A 127 15.59 6.61 6.50
N ILE A 128 15.44 6.14 7.74
CA ILE A 128 14.25 6.44 8.57
C ILE A 128 14.12 7.94 8.80
N LYS A 129 15.23 8.64 9.05
CA LYS A 129 15.27 10.08 9.28
C LYS A 129 15.07 10.89 7.99
N GLU A 130 15.64 10.46 6.88
CA GLU A 130 15.52 11.11 5.56
C GLU A 130 14.10 10.97 4.98
N GLU A 131 13.42 9.86 5.25
CA GLU A 131 12.01 9.67 4.84
C GLU A 131 11.04 10.53 5.66
N GLY A 132 11.52 11.22 6.73
CA GLY A 132 10.70 12.08 7.59
C GLY A 132 9.49 11.33 8.18
N PHE A 133 9.67 10.03 8.43
CA PHE A 133 8.60 9.14 8.76
C PHE A 133 8.30 9.19 10.26
N ASP A 134 7.30 9.96 10.65
CA ASP A 134 6.71 9.86 11.99
C ASP A 134 5.78 8.63 12.02
N ALA A 135 6.30 7.56 12.62
CA ALA A 135 5.57 6.31 12.77
C ALA A 135 4.25 6.48 13.51
N GLN A 136 4.20 7.37 14.50
CA GLN A 136 2.98 7.63 15.26
C GLN A 136 1.94 8.36 14.42
N GLN A 137 2.37 9.31 13.61
CA GLN A 137 1.51 10.03 12.69
C GLN A 137 0.93 9.09 11.63
N TYR A 138 1.72 8.12 11.13
CA TYR A 138 1.24 7.13 10.16
C TYR A 138 0.31 6.09 10.80
N ILE A 139 0.59 5.67 12.03
CA ILE A 139 -0.30 4.79 12.81
C ILE A 139 -1.62 5.50 13.06
N ASN A 140 -1.61 6.73 13.50
CA ASN A 140 -2.81 7.53 13.69
C ASN A 140 -3.59 7.67 12.38
N MET A 141 -2.92 7.94 11.28
CA MET A 141 -3.50 8.04 9.95
C MET A 141 -4.19 6.75 9.48
N LEU A 142 -3.65 5.56 9.82
CA LEU A 142 -4.23 4.27 9.47
C LEU A 142 -5.31 3.77 10.44
N TYR A 143 -5.24 4.17 11.71
CA TYR A 143 -6.12 3.68 12.77
C TYR A 143 -7.11 4.74 13.28
N ASP A 144 -6.79 6.03 13.19
CA ASP A 144 -7.60 7.15 13.71
C ASP A 144 -8.40 7.89 12.65
N SER A 145 -8.38 7.41 11.43
CA SER A 145 -9.12 8.12 10.38
C SER A 145 -10.62 7.94 10.51
N GLU A 146 -11.24 8.74 11.34
CA GLU A 146 -12.58 9.26 11.02
C GLU A 146 -12.55 10.05 9.70
N ASP A 147 -11.36 10.49 9.28
CA ASP A 147 -11.10 11.16 8.01
C ASP A 147 -10.17 10.34 7.11
N ASN A 148 -10.68 9.84 6.00
CA ASN A 148 -9.87 9.40 4.85
C ASN A 148 -9.14 10.59 4.17
N LYS A 149 -8.85 11.66 4.93
CA LYS A 149 -8.38 12.94 4.40
C LYS A 149 -7.07 12.82 3.63
N MET A 150 -6.15 11.96 4.09
CA MET A 150 -4.91 11.75 3.36
C MET A 150 -5.15 11.01 2.03
N LEU A 151 -6.09 10.08 1.99
CA LEU A 151 -6.45 9.39 0.75
C LEU A 151 -7.14 10.35 -0.22
N ASP A 152 -8.02 11.21 0.28
CA ASP A 152 -8.66 12.27 -0.50
C ASP A 152 -7.61 13.23 -1.06
N ILE A 153 -6.65 13.66 -0.22
CA ILE A 153 -5.53 14.51 -0.63
C ILE A 153 -4.68 13.83 -1.70
N ILE A 154 -4.36 12.54 -1.54
CA ILE A 154 -3.60 11.78 -2.53
C ILE A 154 -4.39 11.69 -3.84
N ALA A 155 -5.68 11.39 -3.78
CA ALA A 155 -6.55 11.32 -4.95
C ALA A 155 -6.65 12.68 -5.65
N GLU A 156 -6.79 13.76 -4.89
CA GLU A 156 -6.79 15.13 -5.40
C GLU A 156 -5.46 15.46 -6.08
N VAL A 157 -4.33 15.18 -5.44
CA VAL A 157 -3.00 15.42 -6.04
C VAL A 157 -2.83 14.62 -7.32
N ILE A 158 -3.22 13.34 -7.34
CA ILE A 158 -3.14 12.50 -8.54
C ILE A 158 -3.97 13.13 -9.68
N SER A 159 -5.18 13.62 -9.38
CA SER A 159 -6.04 14.24 -10.39
C SER A 159 -5.43 15.49 -11.04
N HIS A 160 -4.53 16.17 -10.35
CA HIS A 160 -3.81 17.37 -10.81
C HIS A 160 -2.42 17.07 -11.40
N MET A 161 -1.97 15.82 -11.35
CA MET A 161 -0.70 15.43 -11.97
C MET A 161 -0.79 15.39 -13.49
N SER A 162 0.37 15.44 -14.15
CA SER A 162 0.41 15.25 -15.60
C SER A 162 -0.14 13.86 -15.97
N GLU A 163 -0.88 13.79 -17.05
CA GLU A 163 -1.46 12.54 -17.59
C GLU A 163 -0.42 11.41 -17.64
N ARG A 164 0.81 11.74 -18.07
CA ARG A 164 1.92 10.80 -18.11
C ARG A 164 2.33 10.25 -16.72
N CYS A 165 2.29 11.08 -15.69
CA CYS A 165 2.57 10.60 -14.33
C CYS A 165 1.44 9.71 -13.80
N CYS A 166 0.19 10.11 -14.03
CA CYS A 166 -0.98 9.29 -13.67
C CYS A 166 -0.92 7.93 -14.37
N GLU A 167 -0.64 7.89 -15.67
CA GLU A 167 -0.53 6.66 -16.44
C GLU A 167 0.56 5.73 -15.90
N ILE A 168 1.77 6.25 -15.65
CA ILE A 168 2.90 5.45 -15.12
C ILE A 168 2.57 4.93 -13.72
N LEU A 169 2.05 5.78 -12.84
CA LEU A 169 1.74 5.39 -11.46
C LEU A 169 0.57 4.40 -11.42
N SER A 170 -0.47 4.61 -12.23
CA SER A 170 -1.60 3.67 -12.34
C SER A 170 -1.14 2.31 -12.80
N LYS A 171 -0.42 2.22 -13.91
CA LYS A 171 0.08 0.95 -14.46
C LYS A 171 0.98 0.20 -13.46
N PHE A 172 1.80 0.93 -12.71
CA PHE A 172 2.75 0.32 -11.79
C PHE A 172 2.10 -0.11 -10.45
N TYR A 173 1.23 0.75 -9.86
CA TYR A 173 0.71 0.54 -8.52
C TYR A 173 -0.71 -0.02 -8.47
N TYR A 174 -1.54 0.25 -9.47
CA TYR A 174 -2.92 -0.26 -9.53
C TYR A 174 -3.07 -1.47 -10.45
N GLU A 175 -2.38 -1.46 -11.60
CA GLU A 175 -2.42 -2.56 -12.54
C GLU A 175 -1.31 -3.59 -12.27
N GLU A 176 -0.39 -3.29 -11.33
CA GLU A 176 0.73 -4.14 -10.90
C GLU A 176 1.61 -4.64 -12.06
N LYS A 177 1.68 -3.86 -13.13
CA LYS A 177 2.47 -4.20 -14.31
C LYS A 177 3.96 -4.06 -14.03
N ASP A 178 4.74 -4.99 -14.56
CA ASP A 178 6.19 -4.87 -14.54
C ASP A 178 6.70 -3.77 -15.48
N LEU A 179 7.96 -3.37 -15.27
CA LEU A 179 8.54 -2.26 -16.03
C LEU A 179 8.68 -2.54 -17.54
N ASP A 180 8.79 -3.81 -17.94
CA ASP A 180 8.93 -4.16 -19.36
C ASP A 180 7.58 -4.05 -20.06
N THR A 181 6.52 -4.50 -19.41
CA THR A 181 5.14 -4.34 -19.88
C THR A 181 4.76 -2.86 -20.00
N ILE A 182 5.07 -2.05 -18.96
CA ILE A 182 4.79 -0.61 -18.99
C ILE A 182 5.58 0.08 -20.12
N LEU A 183 6.84 -0.30 -20.32
CA LEU A 183 7.66 0.26 -21.39
C LEU A 183 7.10 -0.07 -22.77
N PHE A 184 6.59 -1.29 -22.95
CA PHE A 184 5.92 -1.70 -24.19
C PHE A 184 4.63 -0.90 -24.45
N GLU A 185 3.84 -0.67 -23.40
CA GLU A 185 2.58 0.09 -23.50
C GLU A 185 2.78 1.60 -23.61
N ILE A 186 3.95 2.13 -23.19
CA ILE A 186 4.30 3.54 -23.28
C ILE A 186 5.56 3.72 -24.16
N PRO A 187 5.47 3.52 -25.46
CA PRO A 187 6.64 3.51 -26.36
C PRO A 187 7.38 4.86 -26.45
N THR A 188 6.77 5.94 -25.96
CA THR A 188 7.41 7.27 -25.90
C THR A 188 8.51 7.35 -24.83
N ILE A 189 8.65 6.33 -23.96
CA ILE A 189 9.73 6.22 -22.99
C ILE A 189 10.81 5.31 -23.55
N GLY A 190 11.93 5.88 -23.94
CA GLY A 190 12.96 5.20 -24.73
C GLY A 190 13.77 4.11 -24.01
N SER A 191 13.63 3.93 -22.68
CA SER A 191 14.38 2.89 -21.95
C SER A 191 13.79 2.60 -20.56
N LYS A 192 14.09 1.41 -20.03
CA LYS A 192 13.72 0.98 -18.68
C LYS A 192 14.28 1.92 -17.60
N ASN A 193 15.49 2.45 -17.79
CA ASN A 193 16.09 3.41 -16.85
C ASN A 193 15.37 4.76 -16.90
N ALA A 194 14.98 5.23 -18.08
CA ALA A 194 14.18 6.44 -18.23
C ALA A 194 12.81 6.29 -17.55
N LEU A 195 12.16 5.12 -17.68
CA LEU A 195 10.90 4.81 -17.00
C LEU A 195 11.07 4.82 -15.47
N LYS A 196 12.11 4.16 -14.93
CA LYS A 196 12.41 4.18 -13.50
C LYS A 196 12.60 5.60 -12.98
N THR A 197 13.41 6.40 -13.66
CA THR A 197 13.66 7.79 -13.28
C THR A 197 12.38 8.64 -13.33
N LYS A 198 11.57 8.45 -14.38
CA LYS A 198 10.29 9.15 -14.52
C LYS A 198 9.32 8.76 -13.42
N LYS A 199 9.17 7.45 -13.14
CA LYS A 199 8.36 6.93 -12.03
C LYS A 199 8.78 7.54 -10.70
N HIS A 200 10.08 7.56 -10.41
CA HIS A 200 10.61 8.16 -9.18
C HIS A 200 10.24 9.64 -9.07
N LYS A 201 10.47 10.43 -10.12
CA LYS A 201 10.09 11.86 -10.14
C LYS A 201 8.59 12.09 -9.94
N CYS A 202 7.74 11.26 -10.55
CA CYS A 202 6.28 11.34 -10.37
C CYS A 202 5.91 11.04 -8.92
N MET A 203 6.52 10.03 -8.29
CA MET A 203 6.29 9.70 -6.89
C MET A 203 6.79 10.79 -5.93
N GLU A 204 7.94 11.41 -6.19
CA GLU A 204 8.43 12.54 -5.39
C GLU A 204 7.50 13.75 -5.49
N SER A 205 7.04 14.06 -6.70
CA SER A 205 6.06 15.13 -6.92
C SER A 205 4.77 14.86 -6.14
N LEU A 206 4.24 13.63 -6.20
CA LEU A 206 3.06 13.21 -5.47
C LEU A 206 3.26 13.40 -3.95
N ARG A 207 4.35 12.87 -3.39
CA ARG A 207 4.67 12.96 -1.98
C ARG A 207 4.78 14.40 -1.50
N THR A 208 5.49 15.23 -2.25
CA THR A 208 5.71 16.64 -1.90
C THR A 208 4.40 17.42 -1.91
N SER A 209 3.59 17.25 -2.94
CA SER A 209 2.30 17.94 -3.05
C SER A 209 1.32 17.48 -1.98
N ALA A 210 1.18 16.17 -1.77
CA ALA A 210 0.31 15.63 -0.73
C ALA A 210 0.73 16.08 0.67
N LYS A 211 2.04 16.08 0.96
CA LYS A 211 2.58 16.56 2.22
C LYS A 211 2.26 18.04 2.46
N ASN A 212 2.42 18.88 1.47
CA ASN A 212 2.13 20.32 1.58
C ASN A 212 0.64 20.59 1.84
N ILE A 213 -0.26 19.90 1.12
CA ILE A 213 -1.71 20.03 1.33
C ILE A 213 -2.08 19.55 2.73
N TYR A 214 -1.55 18.42 3.18
CA TYR A 214 -1.82 17.87 4.50
C TYR A 214 -1.34 18.79 5.63
N TYR A 215 -0.14 19.36 5.51
CA TYR A 215 0.36 20.35 6.50
C TYR A 215 -0.54 21.58 6.54
N ASN A 216 -1.00 22.08 5.41
CA ASN A 216 -1.91 23.22 5.37
C ASN A 216 -3.26 22.88 6.03
N TYR A 217 -3.74 21.65 5.85
CA TYR A 217 -4.95 21.16 6.50
C TYR A 217 -4.82 21.07 8.03
N LEU A 218 -3.68 20.59 8.53
CA LEU A 218 -3.44 20.50 9.98
C LEU A 218 -3.30 21.86 10.67
N ASN A 219 -2.97 22.91 9.92
CA ASN A 219 -2.75 24.26 10.43
C ASN A 219 -3.93 25.22 10.15
N SER A 220 -5.01 24.73 9.54
CA SER A 220 -6.24 25.48 9.29
C SER A 220 -7.32 25.15 10.32
#